data_8c4e3016f39ca52132be91bfa5dfa9fb
#
_entry.id   8c4e3016f39ca52132be91bfa5dfa9fb
#
_cell.length_a   1.000
_cell.length_b   1.000
_cell.length_c   1.000
_cell.angle_alpha   90.00
_cell.angle_beta   90.00
_cell.angle_gamma   90.00
#
_symmetry.space_group_name_H-M   'P 1'
#
loop_
_entity.id
_entity.type
_entity.pdbx_description
1 polymer ?
#
loop_
_entity_poly.entity_id
_entity_poly.type
_entity_poly.pdbx_seq_one_letter_code
_entity_poly.pdbx_strand_id
1 'polypeptide(L)'
;TTSDYDREKLQERLAKLAGGVAVINVGAATETEMKEKKARVEDALHATRAAVEEGIVPGGGVALIRAQKALDSLKLEGDEAIGAQIVRRAVEAPLRQLADNAGQE
;
A
#
# COMPACT_ATOMS: atom_id res chain seq x y z
N THR A 1 -20.23 -6.04 16.98
CA THR A 1 -19.67 -7.40 16.99
C THR A 1 -18.26 -7.38 17.58
N THR A 2 -17.83 -8.46 18.17
CA THR A 2 -16.48 -8.64 18.72
C THR A 2 -15.51 -9.25 17.68
N SER A 3 -16.04 -9.70 16.53
CA SER A 3 -15.26 -10.26 15.44
C SER A 3 -14.86 -9.15 14.46
N ASP A 4 -13.57 -9.03 14.20
CA ASP A 4 -13.03 -8.08 13.21
C ASP A 4 -13.55 -8.37 11.80
N TYR A 5 -13.71 -9.65 11.45
CA TYR A 5 -14.31 -10.06 10.18
C TYR A 5 -15.76 -9.59 10.03
N ASP A 6 -16.60 -9.77 11.05
CA ASP A 6 -18.00 -9.33 11.00
C ASP A 6 -18.08 -7.79 10.90
N ARG A 7 -17.21 -7.10 11.61
CA ARG A 7 -17.10 -5.64 11.58
C ARG A 7 -16.76 -5.15 10.18
N GLU A 8 -15.79 -5.77 9.54
CA GLU A 8 -15.41 -5.46 8.15
C GLU A 8 -16.59 -5.67 7.20
N LYS A 9 -17.29 -6.81 7.29
CA LYS A 9 -18.44 -7.12 6.46
C LYS A 9 -19.63 -6.17 6.68
N LEU A 10 -19.85 -5.72 7.91
CA LEU A 10 -20.87 -4.72 8.22
C LEU A 10 -20.49 -3.34 7.64
N GLN A 11 -19.22 -3.00 7.65
CA GLN A 11 -18.71 -1.75 7.10
C GLN A 11 -18.82 -1.71 5.57
N GLU A 12 -18.53 -2.84 4.90
CA GLU A 12 -18.79 -2.99 3.46
C GLU A 12 -20.27 -2.80 3.12
N ARG A 13 -21.18 -3.37 3.91
CA ARG A 13 -22.63 -3.22 3.73
C ARG A 13 -23.08 -1.78 3.96
N LEU A 14 -22.57 -1.13 4.99
CA LEU A 14 -22.86 0.28 5.28
C LEU A 14 -22.42 1.18 4.13
N ALA A 15 -21.22 0.96 3.59
CA ALA A 15 -20.71 1.71 2.44
C ALA A 15 -21.60 1.56 1.21
N LYS A 16 -22.12 0.34 0.94
CA LYS A 16 -23.06 0.09 -0.15
C LYS A 16 -24.44 0.75 0.07
N LEU A 17 -24.87 0.90 1.32
CA LEU A 17 -26.14 1.53 1.67
C LEU A 17 -26.08 3.07 1.68
N ALA A 18 -24.95 3.62 2.12
CA ALA A 18 -24.73 5.05 2.28
C ALA A 18 -24.23 5.74 0.99
N GLY A 19 -23.58 5.01 0.12
CA GLY A 19 -23.05 5.51 -1.17
C GLY A 19 -23.96 5.10 -2.33
N GLY A 20 -24.08 5.91 -3.34
CA GLY A 20 -24.74 5.53 -4.61
C GLY A 20 -23.98 4.40 -5.34
N VAL A 21 -24.57 3.94 -6.43
CA VAL A 21 -23.91 2.99 -7.37
C VAL A 21 -23.24 3.81 -8.47
N ALA A 22 -21.93 3.63 -8.64
CA ALA A 22 -21.20 4.14 -9.79
C ALA A 22 -20.93 2.99 -10.78
N VAL A 23 -21.16 3.24 -12.06
CA VAL A 23 -20.88 2.27 -13.12
C VAL A 23 -19.73 2.78 -13.97
N ILE A 24 -18.64 2.01 -14.03
CA ILE A 24 -17.47 2.32 -14.87
C ILE A 24 -17.51 1.39 -16.08
N ASN A 25 -17.79 1.96 -17.25
CA ASN A 25 -17.82 1.22 -18.51
C ASN A 25 -16.40 1.13 -19.07
N VAL A 26 -15.92 -0.10 -19.31
CA VAL A 26 -14.62 -0.37 -19.90
C VAL A 26 -14.80 -0.91 -21.30
N GLY A 27 -14.13 -0.30 -22.28
CA GLY A 27 -14.13 -0.74 -23.67
C GLY A 27 -12.72 -0.79 -24.24
N ALA A 28 -12.53 -1.65 -25.25
CA ALA A 28 -11.29 -1.77 -26.00
C ALA A 28 -11.58 -2.32 -27.40
N ALA A 29 -10.57 -2.27 -28.28
CA ALA A 29 -10.69 -2.79 -29.64
C ALA A 29 -10.70 -4.33 -29.69
N THR A 30 -10.07 -4.98 -28.72
CA THR A 30 -10.00 -6.43 -28.60
C THR A 30 -10.46 -6.93 -27.23
N GLU A 31 -10.86 -8.19 -27.15
CA GLU A 31 -11.26 -8.83 -25.89
C GLU A 31 -10.10 -8.89 -24.88
N THR A 32 -8.88 -9.13 -25.38
CA THR A 32 -7.67 -9.19 -24.53
C THR A 32 -7.40 -7.84 -23.89
N GLU A 33 -7.41 -6.76 -24.68
CA GLU A 33 -7.25 -5.39 -24.16
C GLU A 33 -8.37 -5.01 -23.17
N MET A 34 -9.59 -5.44 -23.46
CA MET A 34 -10.73 -5.17 -22.57
C MET A 34 -10.53 -5.83 -21.21
N LYS A 35 -10.09 -7.08 -21.18
CA LYS A 35 -9.78 -7.80 -19.93
C LYS A 35 -8.65 -7.13 -19.16
N GLU A 36 -7.58 -6.70 -19.85
CA GLU A 36 -6.47 -5.99 -19.22
C GLU A 36 -6.91 -4.66 -18.61
N LYS A 37 -7.65 -3.85 -19.36
CA LYS A 37 -8.18 -2.57 -18.85
C LYS A 37 -9.14 -2.77 -17.68
N LYS A 38 -10.02 -3.78 -17.76
CA LYS A 38 -10.93 -4.12 -16.66
C LYS A 38 -10.14 -4.48 -15.40
N ALA A 39 -9.15 -5.35 -15.50
CA ALA A 39 -8.31 -5.75 -14.38
C ALA A 39 -7.58 -4.54 -13.75
N ARG A 40 -7.07 -3.63 -14.58
CA ARG A 40 -6.41 -2.39 -14.13
C ARG A 40 -7.36 -1.45 -13.37
N VAL A 41 -8.61 -1.33 -13.84
CA VAL A 41 -9.64 -0.55 -13.14
C VAL A 41 -10.06 -1.21 -11.82
N GLU A 42 -10.19 -2.53 -11.79
CA GLU A 42 -10.49 -3.29 -10.58
C GLU A 42 -9.38 -3.14 -9.53
N ASP A 43 -8.12 -3.19 -9.94
CA ASP A 43 -6.95 -2.98 -9.08
C ASP A 43 -6.93 -1.56 -8.49
N ALA A 44 -7.13 -0.55 -9.33
CA ALA A 44 -7.25 0.83 -8.89
C ALA A 44 -8.41 1.05 -7.90
N LEU A 45 -9.54 0.36 -8.10
CA LEU A 45 -10.69 0.43 -7.21
C LEU A 45 -10.37 -0.17 -5.84
N HIS A 46 -9.69 -1.32 -5.80
CA HIS A 46 -9.25 -1.95 -4.55
C HIS A 46 -8.28 -1.04 -3.79
N ALA A 47 -7.28 -0.50 -4.46
CA ALA A 47 -6.33 0.45 -3.86
C ALA A 47 -7.03 1.72 -3.32
N THR A 48 -8.02 2.24 -4.05
CA THR A 48 -8.81 3.40 -3.64
C THR A 48 -9.63 3.12 -2.39
N ARG A 49 -10.26 1.94 -2.30
CA ARG A 49 -11.00 1.54 -1.10
C ARG A 49 -10.08 1.43 0.12
N ALA A 50 -8.95 0.74 -0.04
CA ALA A 50 -7.95 0.65 1.02
C ALA A 50 -7.48 2.04 1.49
N ALA A 51 -7.24 2.96 0.56
CA ALA A 51 -6.85 4.33 0.86
C ALA A 51 -7.91 5.11 1.66
N VAL A 52 -9.19 4.90 1.37
CA VAL A 52 -10.30 5.52 2.11
C VAL A 52 -10.45 4.93 3.51
N GLU A 53 -10.26 3.62 3.65
CA GLU A 53 -10.45 2.90 4.92
C GLU A 53 -9.25 3.05 5.85
N GLU A 54 -8.03 2.95 5.32
CA GLU A 54 -6.78 2.86 6.09
C GLU A 54 -5.90 4.12 6.00
N GLY A 55 -6.20 5.02 5.06
CA GLY A 55 -5.38 6.19 4.77
C GLY A 55 -4.25 5.88 3.78
N ILE A 56 -3.37 6.84 3.61
CA ILE A 56 -2.25 6.77 2.66
C ILE A 56 -0.92 7.14 3.29
N VAL A 57 0.14 6.60 2.74
CA VAL A 57 1.52 6.97 3.04
C VAL A 57 2.26 7.31 1.74
N PRO A 58 3.38 8.04 1.78
CA PRO A 58 4.20 8.27 0.60
C PRO A 58 4.70 6.96 -0.01
N GLY A 59 4.52 6.80 -1.32
CA GLY A 59 5.02 5.66 -2.08
C GLY A 59 6.52 5.72 -2.37
N GLY A 60 6.97 4.84 -3.28
CA GLY A 60 8.36 4.82 -3.76
C GLY A 60 9.41 4.46 -2.69
N GLY A 61 9.02 3.80 -1.61
CA GLY A 61 9.92 3.49 -0.50
C GLY A 61 10.11 4.66 0.49
N VAL A 62 9.54 5.84 0.24
CA VAL A 62 9.73 7.03 1.08
C VAL A 62 9.19 6.83 2.50
N ALA A 63 8.07 6.14 2.66
CA ALA A 63 7.50 5.84 3.97
C ALA A 63 8.48 5.04 4.84
N LEU A 64 9.19 4.07 4.26
CA LEU A 64 10.20 3.25 4.95
C LEU A 64 11.42 4.09 5.35
N ILE A 65 11.90 4.98 4.48
CA ILE A 65 12.98 5.90 4.82
C ILE A 65 12.58 6.83 5.98
N ARG A 66 11.35 7.33 5.97
CA ARG A 66 10.84 8.16 7.06
C ARG A 66 10.71 7.39 8.38
N ALA A 67 10.38 6.10 8.31
CA ALA A 67 10.28 5.23 9.46
C ALA A 67 11.64 5.00 10.16
N GLN A 68 12.78 5.17 9.46
CA GLN A 68 14.12 5.08 10.08
C GLN A 68 14.28 6.01 11.31
N LYS A 69 13.57 7.14 11.32
CA LYS A 69 13.62 8.06 12.48
C LYS A 69 13.15 7.41 13.79
N ALA A 70 12.28 6.41 13.70
CA ALA A 70 11.85 5.67 14.90
C ALA A 70 12.99 4.82 15.47
N LEU A 71 13.88 4.31 14.63
CA LEU A 71 15.07 3.57 15.07
C LEU A 71 16.10 4.47 15.77
N ASP A 72 16.20 5.74 15.37
CA ASP A 72 17.13 6.71 15.97
C ASP A 72 16.76 7.03 17.42
N SER A 73 15.49 6.84 17.80
CA SER A 73 15.02 7.07 19.17
C SER A 73 15.27 5.89 20.13
N LEU A 74 15.65 4.73 19.60
CA LEU A 74 15.90 3.53 20.38
C LEU A 74 17.29 3.60 21.04
N LYS A 75 17.33 3.37 22.34
CA LYS A 75 18.57 3.24 23.11
C LYS A 75 18.88 1.76 23.22
N LEU A 76 19.58 1.22 22.25
CA LEU A 76 19.93 -0.19 22.16
C LEU A 76 21.44 -0.37 22.30
N GLU A 77 21.85 -1.47 22.92
CA GLU A 77 23.24 -1.83 23.14
C GLU A 77 23.53 -3.26 22.66
N GLY A 78 24.80 -3.56 22.41
CA GLY A 78 25.23 -4.90 22.02
C GLY A 78 24.57 -5.41 20.75
N ASP A 79 24.13 -6.66 20.79
CA ASP A 79 23.54 -7.35 19.62
C ASP A 79 22.21 -6.74 19.16
N GLU A 80 21.45 -6.14 20.07
CA GLU A 80 20.21 -5.45 19.72
C GLU A 80 20.50 -4.20 18.84
N ALA A 81 21.54 -3.47 19.15
CA ALA A 81 21.97 -2.33 18.33
C ALA A 81 22.40 -2.78 16.93
N ILE A 82 23.10 -3.92 16.82
CA ILE A 82 23.47 -4.52 15.53
C ILE A 82 22.21 -4.93 14.75
N GLY A 83 21.25 -5.58 15.41
CA GLY A 83 19.96 -5.94 14.81
C GLY A 83 19.20 -4.72 14.27
N ALA A 84 19.14 -3.63 15.01
CA ALA A 84 18.54 -2.38 14.59
C ALA A 84 19.25 -1.77 13.35
N GLN A 85 20.58 -1.85 13.28
CA GLN A 85 21.33 -1.40 12.10
C GLN A 85 21.02 -2.25 10.85
N ILE A 86 20.84 -3.56 11.01
CA ILE A 86 20.43 -4.44 9.91
C ILE A 86 19.06 -4.00 9.39
N VAL A 87 18.08 -3.79 10.27
CA VAL A 87 16.75 -3.31 9.89
C VAL A 87 16.83 -1.94 9.20
N ARG A 88 17.60 -1.00 9.77
CA ARG A 88 17.83 0.32 9.19
C ARG A 88 18.31 0.24 7.74
N ARG A 89 19.28 -0.64 7.48
CA ARG A 89 19.78 -0.86 6.13
C ARG A 89 18.74 -1.50 5.20
N ALA A 90 18.01 -2.47 5.72
CA ALA A 90 16.99 -3.19 4.94
C ALA A 90 15.86 -2.29 4.44
N VAL A 91 15.39 -1.33 5.22
CA VAL A 91 14.29 -0.43 4.83
C VAL A 91 14.68 0.58 3.75
N GLU A 92 15.97 0.75 3.46
CA GLU A 92 16.45 1.55 2.33
C GLU A 92 16.33 0.80 0.98
N ALA A 93 16.33 -0.53 1.01
CA ALA A 93 16.44 -1.35 -0.21
C ALA A 93 15.35 -1.06 -1.25
N PRO A 94 14.06 -0.87 -0.91
CA PRO A 94 13.03 -0.59 -1.92
C PRO A 94 13.26 0.72 -2.69
N LEU A 95 13.66 1.79 -2.00
CA LEU A 95 13.96 3.07 -2.66
C LEU A 95 15.22 2.96 -3.52
N ARG A 96 16.27 2.32 -3.02
CA ARG A 96 17.52 2.09 -3.78
C ARG A 96 17.24 1.30 -5.05
N GLN A 97 16.47 0.22 -4.95
CA GLN A 97 16.13 -0.59 -6.12
C GLN A 97 15.37 0.21 -7.20
N LEU A 98 14.48 1.10 -6.79
CA LEU A 98 13.78 1.99 -7.73
C LEU A 98 14.76 2.98 -8.39
N ALA A 99 15.70 3.55 -7.63
CA ALA A 99 16.71 4.43 -8.17
C ALA A 99 17.64 3.69 -9.15
N ASP A 100 18.11 2.51 -8.77
CA ASP A 100 18.94 1.66 -9.64
C ASP A 100 18.23 1.33 -10.95
N ASN A 101 16.95 0.95 -10.88
CA ASN A 101 16.12 0.64 -12.06
C ASN A 101 15.96 1.88 -12.98
N ALA A 102 16.01 3.08 -12.41
CA ALA A 102 15.97 4.34 -13.15
C ALA A 102 17.35 4.84 -13.61
N GLY A 103 18.42 4.10 -13.32
CA GLY A 103 19.81 4.50 -13.65
C GLY A 103 20.33 5.66 -12.80
N GLN A 104 19.80 5.82 -11.60
CA GLN A 104 20.24 6.84 -10.62
C GLN A 104 21.03 6.14 -9.50
N GLU A 105 22.14 6.76 -9.07
CA GLU A 105 22.94 6.29 -7.92
C GLU A 105 22.48 6.93 -6.59
#